data_cece609bae88804948ac46556dca3e3d
#
_entry.id   cece609bae88804948ac46556dca3e3d
#
_cell.length_a   1.000
_cell.length_b   1.000
_cell.length_c   1.000
_cell.angle_alpha   90.00
_cell.angle_beta   90.00
_cell.angle_gamma   90.00
#
_symmetry.space_group_name_H-M   'P 1'
#
loop_
_entity.id
_entity.type
_entity.pdbx_description
1 polymer ?
#
loop_
_entity_poly.entity_id
_entity_poly.type
_entity_poly.pdbx_seq_one_letter_code
_entity_poly.pdbx_strand_id
1 'polypeptide(L)'
;MIQFIDDAFFLMSVDEIRDFSKRYKEQIGLPLWINGITPTTLTKEKLSPLVDAGLVEIQMGIQSGAESTKKLYRRQHSNQRVANVAKIANEYRDQVKAVYDTMLDSPWETDEDLKETLMFLSKLPTPFQLTSHSLVFYPETDIYKKAKKEGLIKDDLTDVYRKHLEGCTNSHLNKLFFLLNDYTIVGIGISPIIMFILTHKMTKKLYLHKFLRNVIRALLPLFRYIGQSTRPSTRLYYGGNILKFGEGKATYRNYVRDEYSMKMSLKGINSESWLVKKPSPWLVRKFKKMKLMMFKTIYEYKGADIIRKK
;
A
#
# COMPACT_ATOMS: atom_id res chain seq x y z
N MET A 1 -15.73 -4.28 10.12
CA MET A 1 -14.58 -4.97 9.52
C MET A 1 -13.90 -5.80 10.59
N ILE A 2 -13.51 -7.01 10.26
CA ILE A 2 -12.73 -7.89 11.14
C ILE A 2 -11.31 -7.93 10.61
N GLN A 3 -10.34 -7.70 11.51
CA GLN A 3 -8.92 -7.78 11.20
C GLN A 3 -8.34 -9.03 11.85
N PHE A 4 -7.74 -9.90 11.05
CA PHE A 4 -6.92 -11.00 11.52
C PHE A 4 -5.46 -10.55 11.56
N ILE A 5 -4.89 -10.53 12.77
CA ILE A 5 -3.47 -10.26 13.00
C ILE A 5 -2.86 -11.62 13.37
N ASP A 6 -2.54 -12.40 12.35
CA ASP A 6 -2.05 -13.76 12.51
C ASP A 6 -1.01 -14.06 11.43
N ASP A 7 0.23 -14.23 11.85
CA ASP A 7 1.35 -14.56 10.95
C ASP A 7 1.25 -15.96 10.33
N ALA A 8 0.35 -16.80 10.85
CA ALA A 8 0.17 -18.18 10.42
C ALA A 8 -1.09 -18.41 9.57
N PHE A 9 -1.98 -17.42 9.39
CA PHE A 9 -3.27 -17.61 8.72
C PHE A 9 -3.13 -18.31 7.35
N PHE A 10 -2.18 -17.90 6.53
CA PHE A 10 -1.95 -18.51 5.21
C PHE A 10 -1.12 -19.82 5.24
N LEU A 11 -0.74 -20.31 6.42
CA LEU A 11 -0.19 -21.67 6.57
C LEU A 11 -1.28 -22.75 6.48
N MET A 12 -2.54 -22.38 6.76
CA MET A 12 -3.68 -23.27 6.54
C MET A 12 -3.66 -23.83 5.11
N SER A 13 -4.12 -25.05 4.95
CA SER A 13 -4.33 -25.70 3.65
C SER A 13 -5.37 -24.96 2.81
N VAL A 14 -5.43 -25.26 1.53
CA VAL A 14 -6.45 -24.68 0.64
C VAL A 14 -7.85 -25.06 1.09
N ASP A 15 -8.05 -26.29 1.57
CA ASP A 15 -9.36 -26.79 1.98
C ASP A 15 -9.82 -26.15 3.29
N GLU A 16 -8.91 -25.96 4.26
CA GLU A 16 -9.21 -25.22 5.49
C GLU A 16 -9.58 -23.77 5.21
N ILE A 17 -8.90 -23.11 4.28
CA ILE A 17 -9.24 -21.75 3.87
C ILE A 17 -10.60 -21.71 3.16
N ARG A 18 -10.92 -22.70 2.33
CA ARG A 18 -12.24 -22.80 1.70
C ARG A 18 -13.37 -22.99 2.71
N ASP A 19 -13.19 -23.90 3.68
CA ASP A 19 -14.15 -24.09 4.76
C ASP A 19 -14.31 -22.84 5.62
N PHE A 20 -13.21 -22.24 6.05
CA PHE A 20 -13.23 -20.96 6.75
C PHE A 20 -14.01 -19.90 5.96
N SER A 21 -13.68 -19.72 4.69
CA SER A 21 -14.28 -18.69 3.83
C SER A 21 -15.79 -18.88 3.67
N LYS A 22 -16.22 -20.12 3.49
CA LYS A 22 -17.66 -20.46 3.40
C LYS A 22 -18.38 -20.11 4.70
N ARG A 23 -17.89 -20.61 5.83
CA ARG A 23 -18.50 -20.36 7.15
C ARG A 23 -18.47 -18.88 7.52
N TYR A 24 -17.35 -18.19 7.25
CA TYR A 24 -17.22 -16.76 7.50
C TYR A 24 -18.26 -15.96 6.70
N LYS A 25 -18.44 -16.27 5.42
CA LYS A 25 -19.43 -15.62 4.55
C LYS A 25 -20.87 -15.84 5.04
N GLU A 26 -21.19 -17.06 5.44
CA GLU A 26 -22.54 -17.46 5.85
C GLU A 26 -22.91 -16.95 7.25
N GLN A 27 -21.97 -16.97 8.19
CA GLN A 27 -22.24 -16.72 9.62
C GLN A 27 -21.86 -15.30 10.06
N ILE A 28 -20.90 -14.66 9.40
CA ILE A 28 -20.36 -13.35 9.81
C ILE A 28 -20.60 -12.30 8.72
N GLY A 29 -20.13 -12.53 7.50
CA GLY A 29 -20.36 -11.68 6.33
C GLY A 29 -19.83 -10.25 6.42
N LEU A 30 -18.92 -9.94 7.37
CA LEU A 30 -18.32 -8.63 7.50
C LEU A 30 -17.06 -8.51 6.62
N PRO A 31 -16.67 -7.29 6.20
CA PRO A 31 -15.40 -7.08 5.51
C PRO A 31 -14.22 -7.62 6.32
N LEU A 32 -13.33 -8.35 5.65
CA LEU A 32 -12.20 -9.06 6.23
C LEU A 32 -10.87 -8.38 5.83
N TRP A 33 -9.98 -8.21 6.79
CA TRP A 33 -8.61 -7.77 6.59
C TRP A 33 -7.65 -8.79 7.20
N ILE A 34 -6.64 -9.22 6.44
CA ILE A 34 -5.66 -10.22 6.90
C ILE A 34 -4.26 -9.63 6.81
N ASN A 35 -3.57 -9.63 7.96
CA ASN A 35 -2.17 -9.23 8.09
C ASN A 35 -1.25 -10.46 8.16
N GLY A 36 0.06 -10.23 8.20
CA GLY A 36 1.05 -11.28 8.47
C GLY A 36 1.30 -12.23 7.30
N ILE A 37 0.95 -11.81 6.08
CA ILE A 37 1.19 -12.63 4.88
C ILE A 37 2.67 -12.62 4.54
N THR A 38 3.22 -13.80 4.28
CA THR A 38 4.55 -13.96 3.71
C THR A 38 4.46 -14.31 2.22
N PRO A 39 5.45 -13.91 1.39
CA PRO A 39 5.42 -14.24 -0.03
C PRO A 39 5.41 -15.74 -0.34
N THR A 40 5.80 -16.58 0.61
CA THR A 40 5.85 -18.05 0.43
C THR A 40 4.49 -18.72 0.62
N THR A 41 3.56 -18.11 1.33
CA THR A 41 2.32 -18.76 1.78
C THR A 41 1.09 -18.39 0.95
N LEU A 42 1.10 -17.23 0.28
CA LEU A 42 -0.04 -16.79 -0.52
C LEU A 42 -0.04 -17.47 -1.90
N THR A 43 -1.17 -18.06 -2.25
CA THR A 43 -1.46 -18.59 -3.59
C THR A 43 -2.83 -18.10 -4.07
N LYS A 44 -3.10 -18.25 -5.38
CA LYS A 44 -4.40 -17.86 -5.94
C LYS A 44 -5.55 -18.70 -5.39
N GLU A 45 -5.30 -19.99 -5.18
CA GLU A 45 -6.28 -20.96 -4.67
C GLU A 45 -6.69 -20.62 -3.22
N LYS A 46 -5.79 -20.00 -2.44
CA LYS A 46 -6.08 -19.51 -1.08
C LYS A 46 -6.73 -18.14 -1.08
N LEU A 47 -6.34 -17.26 -2.02
CA LEU A 47 -6.84 -15.90 -2.06
C LEU A 47 -8.28 -15.82 -2.58
N SER A 48 -8.61 -16.58 -3.63
CA SER A 48 -9.92 -16.53 -4.29
C SER A 48 -11.10 -16.75 -3.33
N PRO A 49 -11.16 -17.82 -2.52
CA PRO A 49 -12.30 -18.04 -1.62
C PRO A 49 -12.40 -16.96 -0.53
N LEU A 50 -11.30 -16.37 -0.09
CA LEU A 50 -11.31 -15.26 0.87
C LEU A 50 -11.89 -13.98 0.26
N VAL A 51 -11.57 -13.71 -1.02
CA VAL A 51 -12.17 -12.58 -1.75
C VAL A 51 -13.69 -12.76 -1.86
N ASP A 52 -14.13 -13.95 -2.20
CA ASP A 52 -15.58 -14.28 -2.26
C ASP A 52 -16.26 -14.18 -0.89
N ALA A 53 -15.52 -14.36 0.20
CA ALA A 53 -16.00 -14.22 1.57
C ALA A 53 -15.96 -12.78 2.11
N GLY A 54 -15.47 -11.81 1.32
CA GLY A 54 -15.45 -10.41 1.70
C GLY A 54 -14.07 -9.87 2.13
N LEU A 55 -12.98 -10.49 1.70
CA LEU A 55 -11.63 -9.95 1.91
C LEU A 55 -11.47 -8.62 1.18
N VAL A 56 -11.07 -7.58 1.90
CA VAL A 56 -10.91 -6.20 1.38
C VAL A 56 -9.49 -5.67 1.46
N GLU A 57 -8.67 -6.25 2.33
CA GLU A 57 -7.27 -5.81 2.48
C GLU A 57 -6.38 -6.98 2.87
N ILE A 58 -5.21 -7.03 2.24
CA ILE A 58 -4.11 -7.93 2.59
C ILE A 58 -2.86 -7.12 2.89
N GLN A 59 -2.09 -7.55 3.91
CA GLN A 59 -0.82 -6.92 4.25
C GLN A 59 0.30 -7.96 4.24
N MET A 60 1.33 -7.71 3.42
CA MET A 60 2.43 -8.63 3.18
C MET A 60 3.78 -7.98 3.51
N GLY A 61 4.55 -8.61 4.37
CA GLY A 61 5.91 -8.18 4.70
C GLY A 61 6.90 -8.54 3.61
N ILE A 62 7.35 -7.56 2.82
CA ILE A 62 8.47 -7.68 1.88
C ILE A 62 9.80 -7.42 2.60
N GLN A 63 9.82 -6.42 3.45
CA GLN A 63 10.92 -5.90 4.26
C GLN A 63 12.00 -5.21 3.40
N SER A 64 12.67 -5.92 2.49
CA SER A 64 13.67 -5.39 1.57
C SER A 64 13.68 -6.17 0.25
N GLY A 65 14.10 -5.51 -0.82
CA GLY A 65 14.40 -6.14 -2.11
C GLY A 65 15.87 -6.50 -2.28
N ALA A 66 16.75 -6.04 -1.39
CA ALA A 66 18.18 -6.31 -1.46
C ALA A 66 18.52 -7.68 -0.85
N GLU A 67 19.31 -8.46 -1.58
CA GLU A 67 19.68 -9.82 -1.15
C GLU A 67 20.49 -9.82 0.16
N SER A 68 21.40 -8.86 0.35
CA SER A 68 22.17 -8.66 1.58
C SER A 68 21.27 -8.46 2.80
N THR A 69 20.29 -7.56 2.67
CA THR A 69 19.34 -7.21 3.73
C THR A 69 18.37 -8.36 4.00
N LYS A 70 17.90 -9.04 2.97
CA LYS A 70 17.07 -10.26 3.14
C LYS A 70 17.82 -11.36 3.90
N LYS A 71 19.10 -11.56 3.61
CA LYS A 71 19.97 -12.49 4.33
C LYS A 71 20.06 -12.13 5.81
N LEU A 72 20.27 -10.84 6.11
CA LEU A 72 20.34 -10.32 7.47
C LEU A 72 19.05 -10.60 8.24
N TYR A 73 17.89 -10.40 7.61
CA TYR A 73 16.57 -10.64 8.20
C TYR A 73 16.10 -12.09 8.11
N ARG A 74 16.95 -13.00 7.63
CA ARG A 74 16.62 -14.42 7.40
C ARG A 74 15.37 -14.62 6.53
N ARG A 75 15.17 -13.75 5.53
CA ARG A 75 14.09 -13.88 4.56
C ARG A 75 14.52 -14.78 3.42
N GLN A 76 13.88 -15.95 3.31
CA GLN A 76 14.27 -17.00 2.34
C GLN A 76 13.56 -16.88 0.98
N HIS A 77 12.73 -15.85 0.77
CA HIS A 77 12.01 -15.67 -0.49
C HIS A 77 12.80 -14.81 -1.50
N SER A 78 12.74 -15.22 -2.75
CA SER A 78 13.31 -14.43 -3.85
C SER A 78 12.42 -13.23 -4.23
N ASN A 79 12.99 -12.20 -4.85
CA ASN A 79 12.24 -11.09 -5.44
C ASN A 79 11.24 -11.58 -6.51
N GLN A 80 11.59 -12.64 -7.25
CA GLN A 80 10.67 -13.25 -8.22
C GLN A 80 9.42 -13.82 -7.54
N ARG A 81 9.57 -14.46 -6.38
CA ARG A 81 8.42 -14.98 -5.61
C ARG A 81 7.52 -13.84 -5.13
N VAL A 82 8.10 -12.76 -4.61
CA VAL A 82 7.35 -11.55 -4.22
C VAL A 82 6.59 -10.97 -5.41
N ALA A 83 7.26 -10.83 -6.57
CA ALA A 83 6.64 -10.29 -7.78
C ALA A 83 5.47 -11.17 -8.27
N ASN A 84 5.60 -12.49 -8.19
CA ASN A 84 4.53 -13.42 -8.56
C ASN A 84 3.32 -13.27 -7.63
N VAL A 85 3.54 -13.18 -6.32
CA VAL A 85 2.46 -12.95 -5.34
C VAL A 85 1.81 -11.57 -5.53
N ALA A 86 2.61 -10.55 -5.82
CA ALA A 86 2.07 -9.23 -6.13
C ALA A 86 1.20 -9.23 -7.41
N LYS A 87 1.55 -10.04 -8.42
CA LYS A 87 0.69 -10.25 -9.61
C LYS A 87 -0.64 -10.91 -9.24
N ILE A 88 -0.60 -11.97 -8.42
CA ILE A 88 -1.81 -12.65 -7.93
C ILE A 88 -2.70 -11.65 -7.17
N ALA A 89 -2.14 -10.89 -6.23
CA ALA A 89 -2.88 -9.87 -5.50
C ALA A 89 -3.48 -8.79 -6.43
N ASN A 90 -2.74 -8.39 -7.47
CA ASN A 90 -3.18 -7.39 -8.43
C ASN A 90 -4.32 -7.86 -9.36
N GLU A 91 -4.50 -9.17 -9.55
CA GLU A 91 -5.69 -9.70 -10.25
C GLU A 91 -6.99 -9.31 -9.53
N TYR A 92 -6.94 -9.18 -8.20
CA TYR A 92 -8.08 -8.81 -7.35
C TYR A 92 -8.08 -7.31 -6.95
N ARG A 93 -7.28 -6.47 -7.61
CA ARG A 93 -7.12 -5.04 -7.27
C ARG A 93 -8.42 -4.23 -7.21
N ASP A 94 -9.48 -4.72 -7.85
CA ASP A 94 -10.79 -4.07 -7.84
C ASP A 94 -11.62 -4.44 -6.59
N GLN A 95 -11.19 -5.41 -5.81
CA GLN A 95 -11.86 -5.92 -4.62
C GLN A 95 -10.98 -5.84 -3.38
N VAL A 96 -9.68 -6.08 -3.54
CA VAL A 96 -8.72 -6.21 -2.44
C VAL A 96 -7.63 -5.15 -2.56
N LYS A 97 -7.41 -4.44 -1.47
CA LYS A 97 -6.29 -3.54 -1.31
C LYS A 97 -5.05 -4.34 -0.89
N ALA A 98 -3.99 -4.23 -1.65
CA ALA A 98 -2.69 -4.80 -1.29
C ALA A 98 -1.83 -3.76 -0.55
N VAL A 99 -1.29 -4.14 0.60
CA VAL A 99 -0.35 -3.35 1.40
C VAL A 99 0.95 -4.13 1.49
N TYR A 100 2.07 -3.49 1.17
CA TYR A 100 3.40 -4.08 1.27
C TYR A 100 4.23 -3.33 2.29
N ASP A 101 4.85 -4.07 3.21
CA ASP A 101 5.67 -3.48 4.25
C ASP A 101 7.15 -3.56 3.90
N THR A 102 7.85 -2.45 4.11
CA THR A 102 9.31 -2.35 4.00
C THR A 102 9.92 -1.88 5.30
N MET A 103 11.13 -2.34 5.57
CA MET A 103 11.91 -1.93 6.72
C MET A 103 13.03 -0.99 6.25
N LEU A 104 13.15 0.16 6.89
CA LEU A 104 14.15 1.17 6.62
C LEU A 104 15.03 1.41 7.87
N ASP A 105 16.07 2.20 7.71
CA ASP A 105 16.97 2.61 8.80
C ASP A 105 17.68 1.44 9.48
N SER A 106 17.92 0.36 8.75
CA SER A 106 18.82 -0.69 9.21
C SER A 106 20.25 -0.17 9.23
N PRO A 107 20.99 -0.28 10.35
CA PRO A 107 22.36 0.21 10.42
C PRO A 107 23.34 -0.59 9.55
N TRP A 108 22.93 -1.74 9.05
CA TRP A 108 23.74 -2.59 8.16
C TRP A 108 23.35 -2.45 6.69
N GLU A 109 22.28 -1.71 6.39
CA GLU A 109 21.80 -1.51 5.02
C GLU A 109 22.53 -0.33 4.38
N THR A 110 23.07 -0.55 3.20
CA THR A 110 23.79 0.47 2.43
C THR A 110 22.84 1.26 1.54
N ASP A 111 23.33 2.39 1.00
CA ASP A 111 22.59 3.14 -0.03
C ASP A 111 22.28 2.27 -1.26
N GLU A 112 23.16 1.33 -1.62
CA GLU A 112 22.96 0.45 -2.77
C GLU A 112 21.85 -0.57 -2.47
N ASP A 113 21.77 -1.10 -1.27
CA ASP A 113 20.67 -1.99 -0.85
C ASP A 113 19.31 -1.29 -0.92
N LEU A 114 19.23 -0.03 -0.46
CA LEU A 114 18.03 0.79 -0.56
C LEU A 114 17.64 1.08 -2.01
N LYS A 115 18.61 1.33 -2.89
CA LYS A 115 18.38 1.51 -4.33
C LYS A 115 17.87 0.22 -4.98
N GLU A 116 18.49 -0.92 -4.67
CA GLU A 116 18.04 -2.23 -5.15
C GLU A 116 16.58 -2.48 -4.75
N THR A 117 16.23 -2.19 -3.49
CA THR A 117 14.87 -2.30 -2.98
C THR A 117 13.90 -1.38 -3.73
N LEU A 118 14.25 -0.09 -3.92
CA LEU A 118 13.42 0.86 -4.67
C LEU A 118 13.22 0.43 -6.14
N MET A 119 14.28 -0.04 -6.79
CA MET A 119 14.23 -0.56 -8.15
C MET A 119 13.34 -1.79 -8.27
N PHE A 120 13.41 -2.70 -7.28
CA PHE A 120 12.55 -3.87 -7.22
C PHE A 120 11.09 -3.47 -7.04
N LEU A 121 10.78 -2.64 -6.05
CA LEU A 121 9.41 -2.20 -5.75
C LEU A 121 8.77 -1.43 -6.91
N SER A 122 9.56 -0.66 -7.66
CA SER A 122 9.05 0.09 -8.82
C SER A 122 8.60 -0.80 -9.99
N LYS A 123 8.97 -2.09 -9.98
CA LYS A 123 8.55 -3.07 -10.99
C LYS A 123 7.27 -3.82 -10.60
N LEU A 124 6.80 -3.68 -9.37
CA LEU A 124 5.59 -4.36 -8.92
C LEU A 124 4.33 -3.78 -9.57
N PRO A 125 3.33 -4.62 -9.87
CA PRO A 125 2.08 -4.15 -10.47
C PRO A 125 1.30 -3.27 -9.51
N THR A 126 0.79 -2.14 -10.00
CA THR A 126 -0.01 -1.18 -9.24
C THR A 126 -1.52 -1.39 -9.48
N PRO A 127 -2.41 -0.97 -8.57
CA PRO A 127 -2.15 -0.21 -7.35
C PRO A 127 -1.72 -1.07 -6.17
N PHE A 128 -0.91 -0.51 -5.28
CA PHE A 128 -0.64 -1.03 -3.94
C PHE A 128 -0.26 0.12 -3.00
N GLN A 129 -0.43 -0.10 -1.70
CA GLN A 129 0.09 0.80 -0.68
C GLN A 129 1.44 0.27 -0.19
N LEU A 130 2.41 1.15 -0.04
CA LEU A 130 3.69 0.85 0.57
C LEU A 130 3.73 1.44 1.98
N THR A 131 3.93 0.59 2.98
CA THR A 131 4.14 1.01 4.36
C THR A 131 5.62 0.85 4.71
N SER A 132 6.26 1.94 5.10
CA SER A 132 7.68 1.93 5.43
C SER A 132 7.86 2.15 6.91
N HIS A 133 8.59 1.25 7.57
CA HIS A 133 8.84 1.25 8.99
C HIS A 133 10.33 1.40 9.27
N SER A 134 10.69 2.14 10.31
CA SER A 134 12.06 2.17 10.81
C SER A 134 12.34 0.88 11.59
N LEU A 135 13.52 0.29 11.37
CA LEU A 135 13.90 -0.90 12.13
C LEU A 135 13.93 -0.60 13.63
N VAL A 136 13.16 -1.36 14.38
CA VAL A 136 13.17 -1.38 15.85
C VAL A 136 13.70 -2.73 16.31
N PHE A 137 14.61 -2.72 17.25
CA PHE A 137 15.15 -3.95 17.82
C PHE A 137 14.19 -4.47 18.89
N TYR A 138 13.80 -5.73 18.78
CA TYR A 138 13.05 -6.42 19.82
C TYR A 138 14.01 -7.24 20.67
N PRO A 139 13.99 -7.10 22.01
CA PRO A 139 14.85 -7.87 22.91
C PRO A 139 14.82 -9.37 22.58
N GLU A 140 15.94 -10.04 22.82
CA GLU A 140 16.16 -11.47 22.59
C GLU A 140 16.19 -11.94 21.13
N THR A 141 15.85 -11.10 20.14
CA THR A 141 16.03 -11.46 18.73
C THR A 141 17.51 -11.48 18.33
N ASP A 142 17.85 -12.29 17.34
CA ASP A 142 19.25 -12.37 16.86
C ASP A 142 19.78 -11.02 16.38
N ILE A 143 18.93 -10.21 15.75
CA ILE A 143 19.30 -8.88 15.25
C ILE A 143 19.57 -7.89 16.42
N TYR A 144 18.82 -8.01 17.52
CA TYR A 144 19.06 -7.28 18.74
C TYR A 144 20.41 -7.67 19.38
N LYS A 145 20.65 -9.00 19.51
CA LYS A 145 21.91 -9.52 20.05
C LYS A 145 23.12 -9.08 19.23
N LYS A 146 22.98 -9.09 17.90
CA LYS A 146 23.98 -8.55 16.97
C LYS A 146 24.23 -7.07 17.22
N ALA A 147 23.18 -6.26 17.30
CA ALA A 147 23.27 -4.82 17.52
C ALA A 147 23.94 -4.48 18.85
N LYS A 148 23.63 -5.22 19.92
CA LYS A 148 24.31 -5.09 21.22
C LYS A 148 25.79 -5.43 21.14
N LYS A 149 26.14 -6.56 20.51
CA LYS A 149 27.54 -6.98 20.32
C LYS A 149 28.36 -5.96 19.55
N GLU A 150 27.76 -5.28 18.59
CA GLU A 150 28.40 -4.26 17.75
C GLU A 150 28.35 -2.84 18.37
N GLY A 151 27.78 -2.69 19.58
CA GLY A 151 27.70 -1.41 20.28
C GLY A 151 26.71 -0.40 19.67
N LEU A 152 25.79 -0.87 18.81
CA LEU A 152 24.74 -0.03 18.22
C LEU A 152 23.63 0.27 19.21
N ILE A 153 23.41 -0.60 20.19
CA ILE A 153 22.49 -0.40 21.32
C ILE A 153 23.35 -0.13 22.54
N LYS A 154 23.31 1.12 23.04
CA LYS A 154 24.02 1.55 24.25
C LYS A 154 23.13 1.52 25.47
N ASP A 155 21.89 1.91 25.29
CA ASP A 155 20.87 1.91 26.34
C ASP A 155 19.53 1.40 25.78
N ASP A 156 19.02 0.33 26.36
CA ASP A 156 17.78 -0.30 25.89
C ASP A 156 16.58 0.65 25.99
N LEU A 157 16.57 1.53 26.98
CA LEU A 157 15.42 2.44 27.15
C LEU A 157 15.30 3.42 25.98
N THR A 158 16.43 3.98 25.55
CA THR A 158 16.46 5.00 24.49
C THR A 158 16.53 4.39 23.11
N ASP A 159 17.33 3.34 22.91
CA ASP A 159 17.66 2.79 21.59
C ASP A 159 16.67 1.71 21.15
N VAL A 160 15.91 1.13 22.10
CA VAL A 160 14.95 0.06 21.83
C VAL A 160 13.54 0.51 22.19
N TYR A 161 13.25 0.74 23.47
CA TYR A 161 11.88 0.97 23.93
C TYR A 161 11.29 2.33 23.55
N ARG A 162 12.11 3.37 23.40
CA ARG A 162 11.65 4.70 22.95
C ARG A 162 11.70 4.91 21.46
N LYS A 163 12.28 3.98 20.70
CA LYS A 163 12.35 4.09 19.25
C LYS A 163 10.99 3.75 18.65
N HIS A 164 10.46 4.66 17.82
CA HIS A 164 9.16 4.46 17.18
C HIS A 164 9.31 3.83 15.80
N LEU A 165 8.54 2.81 15.51
CA LEU A 165 8.49 2.09 14.23
C LEU A 165 8.19 3.03 13.04
N GLU A 166 7.43 4.09 13.27
CA GLU A 166 7.03 5.05 12.22
C GLU A 166 8.02 6.22 12.03
N GLY A 167 9.07 6.28 12.84
CA GLY A 167 10.05 7.38 12.86
C GLY A 167 11.18 7.21 11.87
N CYS A 168 10.90 6.91 10.59
CA CYS A 168 11.95 6.76 9.59
C CYS A 168 12.80 8.04 9.45
N THR A 169 14.13 7.86 9.28
CA THR A 169 15.05 8.97 9.09
C THR A 169 14.74 9.77 7.82
N ASN A 170 15.04 11.06 7.85
CA ASN A 170 14.75 11.98 6.76
C ASN A 170 15.82 11.94 5.64
N SER A 171 16.32 10.75 5.30
CA SER A 171 17.29 10.55 4.23
C SER A 171 16.68 10.80 2.85
N HIS A 172 17.52 11.02 1.84
CA HIS A 172 17.04 11.17 0.47
C HIS A 172 16.38 9.89 -0.05
N LEU A 173 16.99 8.75 0.20
CA LEU A 173 16.46 7.45 -0.26
C LEU A 173 15.16 7.10 0.46
N ASN A 174 15.05 7.32 1.78
CA ASN A 174 13.78 7.10 2.49
C ASN A 174 12.64 7.96 1.92
N LYS A 175 12.92 9.20 1.50
CA LYS A 175 11.93 10.04 0.82
C LYS A 175 11.42 9.44 -0.49
N LEU A 176 12.25 8.66 -1.19
CA LEU A 176 11.83 8.00 -2.42
C LEU A 176 10.87 6.84 -2.16
N PHE A 177 10.94 6.14 -1.02
CA PHE A 177 9.93 5.16 -0.61
C PHE A 177 8.58 5.83 -0.40
N PHE A 178 8.54 6.98 0.26
CA PHE A 178 7.29 7.74 0.43
C PHE A 178 6.77 8.32 -0.89
N LEU A 179 7.66 8.76 -1.78
CA LEU A 179 7.28 9.18 -3.12
C LEU A 179 6.67 8.00 -3.91
N LEU A 180 7.31 6.84 -3.88
CA LEU A 180 6.83 5.65 -4.55
C LEU A 180 5.43 5.27 -4.05
N ASN A 181 5.19 5.29 -2.73
CA ASN A 181 3.87 5.07 -2.16
C ASN A 181 2.82 6.07 -2.70
N ASP A 182 3.16 7.36 -2.73
CA ASP A 182 2.23 8.41 -3.22
C ASP A 182 1.78 8.14 -4.69
N TYR A 183 2.63 7.49 -5.49
CA TYR A 183 2.34 7.13 -6.88
C TYR A 183 1.61 5.77 -6.99
N THR A 184 2.11 4.75 -6.29
CA THR A 184 1.56 3.39 -6.43
C THR A 184 0.14 3.27 -5.88
N ILE A 185 -0.18 4.01 -4.82
CA ILE A 185 -1.52 4.00 -4.21
C ILE A 185 -2.61 4.51 -5.18
N VAL A 186 -2.24 5.37 -6.12
CA VAL A 186 -3.18 5.88 -7.14
C VAL A 186 -3.17 5.04 -8.43
N GLY A 187 -2.44 3.93 -8.44
CA GLY A 187 -2.34 3.04 -9.58
C GLY A 187 -1.35 3.53 -10.66
N ILE A 188 -0.53 4.53 -10.34
CA ILE A 188 0.54 5.03 -11.23
C ILE A 188 1.87 4.48 -10.73
N GLY A 189 2.57 3.71 -11.55
CA GLY A 189 3.93 3.29 -11.23
C GLY A 189 4.94 4.41 -11.50
N ILE A 190 6.07 4.39 -10.79
CA ILE A 190 7.28 5.12 -11.21
C ILE A 190 8.12 4.13 -12.00
N SER A 191 8.43 4.44 -13.27
CA SER A 191 9.22 3.49 -14.06
C SER A 191 10.59 3.26 -13.42
N PRO A 192 11.17 2.05 -13.53
CA PRO A 192 12.50 1.75 -13.00
C PRO A 192 13.57 2.73 -13.47
N ILE A 193 13.50 3.20 -14.71
CA ILE A 193 14.46 4.19 -15.25
C ILE A 193 14.34 5.51 -14.49
N ILE A 194 13.13 6.01 -14.28
CA ILE A 194 12.91 7.24 -13.50
C ILE A 194 13.37 7.03 -12.06
N MET A 195 13.05 5.88 -11.46
CA MET A 195 13.49 5.56 -10.11
C MET A 195 15.01 5.52 -10.01
N PHE A 196 15.70 4.91 -10.97
CA PHE A 196 17.17 4.90 -11.04
C PHE A 196 17.74 6.32 -11.09
N ILE A 197 17.20 7.19 -11.94
CA ILE A 197 17.61 8.60 -12.01
C ILE A 197 17.39 9.30 -10.66
N LEU A 198 16.25 9.07 -10.00
CA LEU A 198 15.92 9.69 -8.71
C LEU A 198 16.86 9.24 -7.58
N THR A 199 17.40 8.03 -7.64
CA THR A 199 18.37 7.55 -6.64
C THR A 199 19.77 8.15 -6.80
N HIS A 200 20.05 8.82 -7.90
CA HIS A 200 21.37 9.39 -8.17
C HIS A 200 21.65 10.60 -7.26
N LYS A 201 22.90 10.74 -6.81
CA LYS A 201 23.33 11.81 -5.88
C LYS A 201 23.05 13.23 -6.39
N MET A 202 23.12 13.46 -7.71
CA MET A 202 22.82 14.78 -8.30
C MET A 202 21.34 15.17 -8.16
N THR A 203 20.43 14.24 -8.27
CA THR A 203 18.99 14.53 -8.15
C THR A 203 18.57 14.91 -6.74
N LYS A 204 19.34 14.51 -5.72
CA LYS A 204 19.18 14.97 -4.35
C LYS A 204 19.31 16.50 -4.26
N LYS A 205 20.32 17.09 -4.92
CA LYS A 205 20.56 18.55 -4.95
C LYS A 205 19.45 19.31 -5.67
N LEU A 206 18.87 18.73 -6.70
CA LEU A 206 17.79 19.33 -7.49
C LEU A 206 16.40 19.26 -6.81
N TYR A 207 16.28 18.61 -5.65
CA TYR A 207 15.01 18.41 -4.96
C TYR A 207 13.88 17.84 -5.84
N LEU A 208 14.24 17.09 -6.87
CA LEU A 208 13.29 16.55 -7.86
C LEU A 208 12.21 15.68 -7.21
N HIS A 209 12.54 14.93 -6.16
CA HIS A 209 11.58 14.17 -5.37
C HIS A 209 10.50 15.05 -4.74
N LYS A 210 10.84 16.28 -4.29
CA LYS A 210 9.86 17.23 -3.73
C LYS A 210 8.92 17.75 -4.83
N PHE A 211 9.46 18.09 -5.98
CA PHE A 211 8.67 18.52 -7.13
C PHE A 211 7.68 17.44 -7.54
N LEU A 212 8.14 16.22 -7.79
CA LEU A 212 7.28 15.09 -8.17
C LEU A 212 6.21 14.77 -7.12
N ARG A 213 6.58 14.85 -5.83
CA ARG A 213 5.63 14.66 -4.74
C ARG A 213 4.55 15.74 -4.70
N ASN A 214 4.92 16.98 -4.95
CA ASN A 214 3.94 18.07 -5.00
C ASN A 214 3.01 17.92 -6.22
N VAL A 215 3.54 17.51 -7.38
CA VAL A 215 2.73 17.23 -8.57
C VAL A 215 1.70 16.13 -8.29
N ILE A 216 2.12 14.98 -7.78
CA ILE A 216 1.18 13.89 -7.51
C ILE A 216 0.15 14.31 -6.46
N ARG A 217 0.54 15.01 -5.40
CA ARG A 217 -0.36 15.48 -4.35
C ARG A 217 -1.38 16.50 -4.86
N ALA A 218 -0.98 17.38 -5.76
CA ALA A 218 -1.90 18.31 -6.42
C ALA A 218 -2.93 17.56 -7.30
N LEU A 219 -2.54 16.43 -7.88
CA LEU A 219 -3.40 15.60 -8.71
C LEU A 219 -4.22 14.57 -7.92
N LEU A 220 -3.88 14.29 -6.67
CA LEU A 220 -4.59 13.32 -5.82
C LEU A 220 -6.12 13.54 -5.76
N PRO A 221 -6.64 14.78 -5.61
CA PRO A 221 -8.09 15.00 -5.63
C PRO A 221 -8.73 14.59 -6.97
N LEU A 222 -8.01 14.79 -8.07
CA LEU A 222 -8.47 14.38 -9.40
C LEU A 222 -8.49 12.86 -9.54
N PHE A 223 -7.42 12.18 -9.13
CA PHE A 223 -7.36 10.72 -9.14
C PHE A 223 -8.41 10.08 -8.23
N ARG A 224 -8.64 10.66 -7.05
CA ARG A 224 -9.75 10.26 -6.17
C ARG A 224 -11.10 10.37 -6.85
N TYR A 225 -11.34 11.49 -7.51
CA TYR A 225 -12.62 11.74 -8.20
C TYR A 225 -12.83 10.78 -9.38
N ILE A 226 -11.80 10.58 -10.21
CA ILE A 226 -11.85 9.65 -11.35
C ILE A 226 -11.97 8.21 -10.85
N GLY A 227 -11.14 7.82 -9.88
CA GLY A 227 -11.14 6.46 -9.34
C GLY A 227 -12.43 6.09 -8.62
N GLN A 228 -13.05 7.03 -7.90
CA GLN A 228 -14.36 6.81 -7.29
C GLN A 228 -15.47 6.55 -8.33
N SER A 229 -15.29 7.01 -9.54
CA SER A 229 -16.30 6.86 -10.59
C SER A 229 -16.06 5.66 -11.51
N THR A 230 -14.82 5.14 -11.57
CA THR A 230 -14.45 4.14 -12.59
C THR A 230 -13.97 2.81 -12.04
N ARG A 231 -13.47 2.75 -10.79
CA ARG A 231 -12.91 1.52 -10.20
C ARG A 231 -13.29 1.37 -8.73
N PRO A 232 -13.95 0.28 -8.34
CA PRO A 232 -14.25 -0.02 -6.93
C PRO A 232 -13.02 0.00 -6.01
N SER A 233 -11.87 -0.49 -6.47
CA SER A 233 -10.61 -0.54 -5.71
C SER A 233 -10.03 0.81 -5.35
N THR A 234 -10.14 1.81 -6.21
CA THR A 234 -9.66 3.16 -5.89
C THR A 234 -10.41 3.71 -4.68
N ARG A 235 -11.57 3.23 -4.46
CA ARG A 235 -12.37 3.51 -3.30
C ARG A 235 -11.79 2.85 -2.06
N LEU A 236 -11.31 1.62 -2.06
CA LEU A 236 -10.64 0.95 -0.94
C LEU A 236 -9.38 1.72 -0.50
N TYR A 237 -8.57 2.17 -1.45
CA TYR A 237 -7.34 2.91 -1.18
C TYR A 237 -7.56 4.29 -0.55
N TYR A 238 -8.69 4.94 -0.83
CA TYR A 238 -8.97 6.30 -0.36
C TYR A 238 -9.96 6.40 0.79
N GLY A 239 -10.35 5.28 1.41
CA GLY A 239 -11.19 5.27 2.62
C GLY A 239 -12.55 5.91 2.45
N GLY A 240 -13.08 5.94 1.24
CA GLY A 240 -14.37 6.59 0.96
C GLY A 240 -15.42 5.65 0.39
N ASN A 241 -16.43 5.30 1.16
CA ASN A 241 -17.77 4.86 0.74
C ASN A 241 -17.92 3.62 -0.13
N ILE A 242 -17.33 2.48 0.22
CA ILE A 242 -17.11 1.54 -0.81
C ILE A 242 -17.76 0.25 -0.79
N LEU A 243 -18.06 -0.26 0.22
CA LEU A 243 -18.70 -1.56 0.16
C LEU A 243 -20.22 -1.38 0.27
N LYS A 244 -20.89 -1.48 -0.85
CA LYS A 244 -22.29 -1.88 -0.86
C LYS A 244 -22.35 -3.36 -0.44
N PHE A 245 -21.98 -3.64 0.80
CA PHE A 245 -22.33 -4.88 1.45
C PHE A 245 -23.70 -4.67 2.07
N GLY A 246 -24.71 -5.35 1.56
CA GLY A 246 -26.04 -5.48 2.14
C GLY A 246 -26.63 -4.22 2.79
N GLU A 247 -27.62 -4.38 3.62
CA GLU A 247 -28.33 -3.28 4.31
C GLU A 247 -27.55 -2.63 5.48
N GLY A 248 -26.37 -3.16 5.86
CA GLY A 248 -25.49 -2.59 6.90
C GLY A 248 -24.59 -1.40 6.50
N LYS A 249 -24.98 -0.66 5.49
CA LYS A 249 -24.19 0.41 4.82
C LYS A 249 -23.67 1.53 5.72
N ALA A 250 -24.38 1.88 6.78
CA ALA A 250 -24.06 3.03 7.61
C ALA A 250 -22.88 2.75 8.57
N THR A 251 -22.76 1.54 9.09
CA THR A 251 -21.81 1.17 10.15
C THR A 251 -20.37 1.12 9.65
N TYR A 252 -20.15 0.57 8.44
CA TYR A 252 -18.81 0.49 7.87
C TYR A 252 -18.26 1.87 7.46
N ARG A 253 -19.12 2.73 6.90
CA ARG A 253 -18.77 4.10 6.52
C ARG A 253 -18.25 4.92 7.71
N ASN A 254 -18.90 4.79 8.86
CA ASN A 254 -18.51 5.48 10.08
C ASN A 254 -17.22 4.88 10.65
N TYR A 255 -17.10 3.57 10.68
CA TYR A 255 -15.92 2.88 11.19
C TYR A 255 -14.64 3.28 10.45
N VAL A 256 -14.62 3.24 9.10
CA VAL A 256 -13.42 3.62 8.32
C VAL A 256 -13.07 5.09 8.51
N ARG A 257 -14.06 5.97 8.59
CA ARG A 257 -13.85 7.40 8.88
C ARG A 257 -13.26 7.60 10.26
N ASP A 258 -13.78 6.90 11.26
CA ASP A 258 -13.39 7.05 12.66
C ASP A 258 -12.00 6.44 12.92
N GLU A 259 -11.67 5.28 12.33
CA GLU A 259 -10.34 4.70 12.40
C GLU A 259 -9.29 5.57 11.73
N TYR A 260 -9.59 6.11 10.57
CA TYR A 260 -8.69 7.03 9.86
C TYR A 260 -8.48 8.32 10.63
N SER A 261 -9.56 8.90 11.17
CA SER A 261 -9.52 10.09 12.02
C SER A 261 -8.77 9.84 13.32
N MET A 262 -8.93 8.67 13.93
CA MET A 262 -8.21 8.26 15.13
C MET A 262 -6.70 8.09 14.86
N LYS A 263 -6.31 7.40 13.79
CA LYS A 263 -4.91 7.26 13.39
C LYS A 263 -4.24 8.61 13.10
N MET A 264 -4.96 9.53 12.48
CA MET A 264 -4.46 10.88 12.20
C MET A 264 -4.37 11.74 13.46
N SER A 265 -5.33 11.63 14.38
CA SER A 265 -5.33 12.31 15.68
C SER A 265 -4.18 11.84 16.57
N LEU A 266 -3.91 10.54 16.63
CA LEU A 266 -2.79 9.96 17.37
C LEU A 266 -1.42 10.42 16.84
N LYS A 267 -1.33 10.83 15.57
CA LYS A 267 -0.10 11.39 14.97
C LYS A 267 0.10 12.88 15.18
N GLY A 268 -0.80 13.57 15.92
CA GLY A 268 -0.73 15.00 16.10
C GLY A 268 -0.88 15.81 14.80
N ILE A 269 -1.34 15.17 13.73
CA ILE A 269 -1.60 15.78 12.44
C ILE A 269 -3.05 16.22 12.46
N ASN A 270 -3.29 17.53 12.63
CA ASN A 270 -4.62 18.09 12.51
C ASN A 270 -5.21 17.69 11.15
N SER A 271 -6.19 16.79 11.17
CA SER A 271 -6.82 16.20 9.99
C SER A 271 -7.43 17.25 9.04
N GLU A 272 -7.72 18.43 9.55
CA GLU A 272 -8.27 19.54 8.75
C GLU A 272 -7.25 20.20 7.82
N SER A 273 -5.95 20.15 8.12
CA SER A 273 -4.96 20.90 7.34
C SER A 273 -4.45 20.17 6.07
N TRP A 274 -4.62 18.87 5.95
CA TRP A 274 -3.92 18.06 4.91
C TRP A 274 -4.80 17.30 3.91
N LEU A 275 -5.97 16.85 4.31
CA LEU A 275 -6.80 15.95 3.50
C LEU A 275 -8.18 16.50 3.11
N VAL A 276 -8.60 17.62 3.66
CA VAL A 276 -9.96 18.16 3.50
C VAL A 276 -10.00 19.61 3.00
N LYS A 277 -8.97 20.12 2.37
CA LYS A 277 -9.21 21.25 1.48
C LYS A 277 -10.09 20.77 0.34
N LYS A 278 -11.42 20.93 0.50
CA LYS A 278 -12.36 20.73 -0.61
C LYS A 278 -11.78 21.47 -1.80
N PRO A 279 -11.60 20.82 -2.96
CA PRO A 279 -11.11 21.52 -4.14
C PRO A 279 -12.00 22.74 -4.37
N SER A 280 -11.41 23.86 -4.78
CA SER A 280 -12.15 25.09 -4.96
C SER A 280 -13.39 24.84 -5.82
N PRO A 281 -14.53 25.48 -5.54
CA PRO A 281 -15.77 25.29 -6.34
C PRO A 281 -15.56 25.53 -7.84
N TRP A 282 -14.55 26.34 -8.19
CA TRP A 282 -14.13 26.58 -9.58
C TRP A 282 -13.47 25.33 -10.18
N LEU A 283 -12.55 24.68 -9.45
CA LEU A 283 -11.87 23.45 -9.90
C LEU A 283 -12.89 22.33 -10.10
N VAL A 284 -13.81 22.15 -9.18
CA VAL A 284 -14.90 21.14 -9.27
C VAL A 284 -15.79 21.41 -10.50
N ARG A 285 -16.14 22.68 -10.77
CA ARG A 285 -16.94 23.04 -11.95
C ARG A 285 -16.19 22.77 -13.25
N LYS A 286 -14.89 23.13 -13.33
CA LYS A 286 -14.06 22.89 -14.52
C LYS A 286 -13.90 21.41 -14.81
N PHE A 287 -13.73 20.57 -13.78
CA PHE A 287 -13.65 19.12 -13.94
C PHE A 287 -14.98 18.46 -14.26
N LYS A 288 -16.11 18.94 -13.71
CA LYS A 288 -17.44 18.48 -14.14
C LYS A 288 -17.68 18.73 -15.63
N LYS A 289 -17.26 19.91 -16.12
CA LYS A 289 -17.39 20.27 -17.54
C LYS A 289 -16.50 19.39 -18.42
N MET A 290 -15.26 19.12 -18.00
CA MET A 290 -14.31 18.25 -18.70
C MET A 290 -14.78 16.78 -18.71
N LYS A 291 -15.35 16.29 -17.60
CA LYS A 291 -15.98 14.96 -17.53
C LYS A 291 -17.14 14.83 -18.51
N LEU A 292 -18.01 15.85 -18.60
CA LEU A 292 -19.13 15.85 -19.53
C LEU A 292 -18.64 15.81 -20.99
N MET A 293 -17.58 16.53 -21.33
CA MET A 293 -16.95 16.48 -22.65
C MET A 293 -16.35 15.11 -22.96
N MET A 294 -15.57 14.54 -22.04
CA MET A 294 -14.97 13.20 -22.23
C MET A 294 -16.05 12.11 -22.36
N PHE A 295 -17.10 12.15 -21.55
CA PHE A 295 -18.21 11.20 -21.67
C PHE A 295 -18.96 11.37 -23.00
N LYS A 296 -19.18 12.61 -23.44
CA LYS A 296 -19.82 12.88 -24.74
C LYS A 296 -18.98 12.29 -25.87
N THR A 297 -17.67 12.51 -25.87
CA THR A 297 -16.75 11.96 -26.88
C THR A 297 -16.70 10.44 -26.88
N ILE A 298 -16.70 9.79 -25.70
CA ILE A 298 -16.67 8.33 -25.56
C ILE A 298 -18.03 7.71 -26.00
N TYR A 299 -19.16 8.36 -25.70
CA TYR A 299 -20.47 7.89 -26.12
C TYR A 299 -20.70 8.08 -27.63
N GLU A 300 -20.24 9.18 -28.20
CA GLU A 300 -20.28 9.42 -29.65
C GLU A 300 -19.41 8.40 -30.39
N TYR A 301 -18.24 8.03 -29.85
CA TYR A 301 -17.36 7.01 -30.44
C TYR A 301 -17.94 5.59 -30.37
N LYS A 302 -18.58 5.22 -29.26
CA LYS A 302 -19.26 3.90 -29.12
C LYS A 302 -20.56 3.83 -29.91
N GLY A 303 -21.27 4.94 -30.09
CA GLY A 303 -22.48 5.01 -30.90
C GLY A 303 -22.22 4.84 -32.41
N ALA A 304 -21.08 5.31 -32.90
CA ALA A 304 -20.69 5.17 -34.30
C ALA A 304 -20.34 3.72 -34.69
N ASP A 305 -19.81 2.91 -33.76
CA ASP A 305 -19.48 1.50 -34.03
C ASP A 305 -20.71 0.56 -33.98
N ILE A 306 -21.78 0.96 -33.32
CA ILE A 306 -23.04 0.18 -33.27
C ILE A 306 -23.87 0.38 -34.52
N ILE A 307 -23.74 1.54 -35.20
CA ILE A 307 -24.50 1.86 -36.42
C ILE A 307 -23.85 1.25 -37.68
N ARG A 308 -22.56 0.87 -37.61
CA ARG A 308 -21.84 0.23 -38.75
C ARG A 308 -21.98 -1.30 -38.81
N LYS A 309 -22.70 -1.93 -37.87
CA LYS A 309 -22.92 -3.39 -37.82
C LYS A 309 -24.40 -3.78 -37.91
N LYS A 310 -25.25 -2.97 -38.53
CA LYS A 310 -26.60 -3.38 -38.98
C LYS A 310 -26.70 -3.24 -40.49
#